data_18b133bb4918bf2900f7008089ad292f
#
_entry.id   18b133bb4918bf2900f7008089ad292f
#
_cell.length_a   1.000
_cell.length_b   1.000
_cell.length_c   1.000
_cell.angle_alpha   90.00
_cell.angle_beta   90.00
_cell.angle_gamma   90.00
#
_symmetry.space_group_name_H-M   'P 1'
#
loop_
_entity.id
_entity.type
_entity.pdbx_description
1 polymer ?
#
loop_
_entity_poly.entity_id
_entity_poly.type
_entity_poly.pdbx_seq_one_letter_code
_entity_poly.pdbx_strand_id
1 'polypeptide(L)'
;MTYQEALAWLYGTQRFGIKLGLENVRRLLGELNVPARDQRIIHVAGTNGKGSVCAMIDSICRAAGYRTGLFISPHLVTYRERIRVNGEMIAPGDVAAGLTAIRELIEAWDPHPTFFEITTALALDHFKKQECELIVLETGLGGRLDATNALAPIVSVITPVGFDHEKWLGHTLEAIAGEKAGIIKAQVPVVSAPQAAAAEKVIRARAAECESPLEFVSEPYGASAIALAGEHQQRNAALAIAALHAGDVEVSDDAIVRGLAKIEWPARFQRWDERTVIDGAHNPAGAEVLA
;
A
#
# COMPACT_ATOMS: atom_id res chain seq x y z
N MET A 1 24.66 2.86 -12.93
CA MET A 1 24.57 4.14 -12.15
C MET A 1 24.95 3.88 -10.71
N THR A 2 25.57 4.83 -10.02
CA THR A 2 25.65 4.86 -8.55
C THR A 2 24.26 5.08 -7.97
N TYR A 3 24.06 4.85 -6.66
CA TYR A 3 22.77 5.09 -5.99
C TYR A 3 22.27 6.54 -6.15
N GLN A 4 23.16 7.52 -5.98
CA GLN A 4 22.81 8.93 -6.14
C GLN A 4 22.43 9.31 -7.57
N GLU A 5 23.17 8.81 -8.57
CA GLU A 5 22.83 9.02 -9.99
C GLU A 5 21.49 8.36 -10.34
N ALA A 6 21.22 7.16 -9.83
CA ALA A 6 19.98 6.44 -10.07
C ALA A 6 18.77 7.19 -9.47
N LEU A 7 18.89 7.70 -8.25
CA LEU A 7 17.85 8.53 -7.65
C LEU A 7 17.68 9.87 -8.37
N ALA A 8 18.78 10.54 -8.76
CA ALA A 8 18.69 11.80 -9.51
C ALA A 8 17.94 11.59 -10.84
N TRP A 9 18.24 10.50 -11.55
CA TRP A 9 17.51 10.12 -12.76
C TRP A 9 16.03 9.86 -12.47
N LEU A 10 15.72 9.04 -11.46
CA LEU A 10 14.35 8.69 -11.11
C LEU A 10 13.53 9.93 -10.72
N TYR A 11 14.07 10.82 -9.87
CA TYR A 11 13.39 12.08 -9.53
C TYR A 11 13.23 13.00 -10.73
N GLY A 12 14.14 12.97 -11.69
CA GLY A 12 13.99 13.66 -12.98
C GLY A 12 12.75 13.24 -13.77
N THR A 13 12.23 12.03 -13.56
CA THR A 13 10.99 11.55 -14.22
C THR A 13 9.71 12.17 -13.64
N GLN A 14 9.76 12.84 -12.48
CA GLN A 14 8.62 13.57 -11.91
C GLN A 14 8.10 14.67 -12.84
N ARG A 15 8.94 15.20 -13.74
CA ARG A 15 8.53 16.16 -14.79
C ARG A 15 7.43 15.64 -15.69
N PHE A 16 7.27 14.31 -15.82
CA PHE A 16 6.18 13.69 -16.58
C PHE A 16 4.84 13.73 -15.85
N GLY A 17 4.83 14.18 -14.58
CA GLY A 17 3.63 14.36 -13.78
C GLY A 17 2.90 13.07 -13.43
N ILE A 18 1.62 13.21 -13.10
CA ILE A 18 0.70 12.10 -12.88
C ILE A 18 0.04 11.79 -14.22
N LYS A 19 0.27 10.59 -14.75
CA LYS A 19 -0.44 10.07 -15.91
C LYS A 19 -1.48 9.07 -15.44
N LEU A 20 -2.71 9.26 -15.90
CA LEU A 20 -3.80 8.33 -15.63
C LEU A 20 -3.82 7.26 -16.72
N GLY A 21 -3.58 6.01 -16.34
CA GLY A 21 -3.54 4.87 -17.24
C GLY A 21 -2.65 3.77 -16.67
N LEU A 22 -2.84 2.55 -17.14
CA LEU A 22 -2.09 1.38 -16.66
C LEU A 22 -1.22 0.75 -17.76
N GLU A 23 -1.21 1.33 -18.97
CA GLU A 23 -0.56 0.75 -20.15
C GLU A 23 0.95 0.63 -19.94
N ASN A 24 1.61 1.73 -19.54
CA ASN A 24 3.05 1.76 -19.32
C ASN A 24 3.47 0.82 -18.19
N VAL A 25 2.79 0.86 -17.04
CA VAL A 25 3.13 -0.03 -15.93
C VAL A 25 2.91 -1.48 -16.31
N ARG A 26 1.81 -1.84 -17.00
CA ARG A 26 1.57 -3.22 -17.47
C ARG A 26 2.65 -3.70 -18.42
N ARG A 27 3.05 -2.87 -19.37
CA ARG A 27 4.16 -3.16 -20.26
C ARG A 27 5.45 -3.39 -19.48
N LEU A 28 5.78 -2.50 -18.55
CA LEU A 28 7.01 -2.58 -17.76
C LEU A 28 7.03 -3.83 -16.87
N LEU A 29 5.92 -4.17 -16.21
CA LEU A 29 5.79 -5.39 -15.42
C LEU A 29 5.90 -6.65 -16.30
N GLY A 30 5.36 -6.62 -17.50
CA GLY A 30 5.47 -7.71 -18.48
C GLY A 30 6.91 -7.93 -18.94
N GLU A 31 7.64 -6.88 -19.28
CA GLU A 31 9.05 -6.96 -19.69
C GLU A 31 9.96 -7.47 -18.54
N LEU A 32 9.67 -7.08 -17.30
CA LEU A 32 10.37 -7.58 -16.11
C LEU A 32 9.88 -8.96 -15.67
N ASN A 33 8.76 -9.44 -16.24
CA ASN A 33 8.11 -10.68 -15.85
C ASN A 33 7.83 -10.73 -14.34
N VAL A 34 7.17 -9.70 -13.82
CA VAL A 34 6.81 -9.55 -12.40
C VAL A 34 5.31 -9.27 -12.23
N PRO A 35 4.71 -9.67 -11.10
CA PRO A 35 5.27 -10.49 -10.01
C PRO A 35 5.51 -11.95 -10.45
N ALA A 36 6.21 -12.75 -9.63
CA ALA A 36 6.29 -14.19 -9.86
C ALA A 36 4.90 -14.83 -9.65
N ARG A 37 4.63 -15.98 -10.30
CA ARG A 37 3.28 -16.59 -10.31
C ARG A 37 2.79 -17.03 -8.94
N ASP A 38 3.70 -17.38 -8.06
CA ASP A 38 3.46 -17.87 -6.70
C ASP A 38 3.40 -16.74 -5.65
N GLN A 39 3.69 -15.52 -6.04
CA GLN A 39 3.63 -14.36 -5.14
C GLN A 39 2.18 -13.93 -4.90
N ARG A 40 1.77 -13.94 -3.64
CA ARG A 40 0.44 -13.52 -3.18
C ARG A 40 0.45 -12.03 -2.85
N ILE A 41 -0.56 -11.30 -3.30
CA ILE A 41 -0.60 -9.83 -3.18
C ILE A 41 -1.80 -9.41 -2.34
N ILE A 42 -1.58 -8.56 -1.32
CA ILE A 42 -2.61 -7.83 -0.59
C ILE A 42 -2.53 -6.37 -1.04
N HIS A 43 -3.64 -5.83 -1.54
CA HIS A 43 -3.69 -4.47 -2.11
C HIS A 43 -4.53 -3.55 -1.26
N VAL A 44 -3.94 -2.43 -0.81
CA VAL A 44 -4.55 -1.53 0.19
C VAL A 44 -4.75 -0.13 -0.42
N ALA A 45 -6.01 0.33 -0.46
CA ALA A 45 -6.40 1.69 -0.82
C ALA A 45 -7.16 2.37 0.33
N GLY A 46 -7.35 3.67 0.25
CA GLY A 46 -8.08 4.48 1.22
C GLY A 46 -7.51 5.88 1.32
N THR A 47 -8.05 6.70 2.22
CA THR A 47 -7.49 8.03 2.51
C THR A 47 -6.53 7.94 3.68
N ASN A 48 -6.99 7.59 4.85
CA ASN A 48 -6.18 7.47 6.07
C ASN A 48 -6.02 6.01 6.49
N GLY A 49 -4.90 5.67 7.14
CA GLY A 49 -4.66 4.34 7.70
C GLY A 49 -3.99 3.34 6.76
N LYS A 50 -3.86 3.60 5.46
CA LYS A 50 -3.23 2.68 4.49
C LYS A 50 -1.89 2.13 4.98
N GLY A 51 -0.93 3.02 5.22
CA GLY A 51 0.41 2.62 5.65
C GLY A 51 0.44 1.86 6.98
N SER A 52 -0.43 2.24 7.95
CA SER A 52 -0.57 1.49 9.22
C SER A 52 -1.09 0.08 8.99
N VAL A 53 -2.14 -0.07 8.17
CA VAL A 53 -2.70 -1.40 7.82
C VAL A 53 -1.65 -2.24 7.07
N CYS A 54 -0.95 -1.66 6.10
CA CYS A 54 0.14 -2.34 5.39
C CYS A 54 1.25 -2.82 6.35
N ALA A 55 1.68 -1.96 7.28
CA ALA A 55 2.70 -2.30 8.27
C ALA A 55 2.23 -3.39 9.24
N MET A 56 0.95 -3.37 9.64
CA MET A 56 0.37 -4.41 10.49
C MET A 56 0.32 -5.75 9.78
N ILE A 57 -0.16 -5.80 8.54
CA ILE A 57 -0.18 -7.01 7.72
C ILE A 57 1.24 -7.57 7.56
N ASP A 58 2.20 -6.74 7.16
CA ASP A 58 3.61 -7.15 7.01
C ASP A 58 4.18 -7.71 8.31
N SER A 59 3.96 -7.01 9.44
CA SER A 59 4.50 -7.43 10.73
C SER A 59 3.89 -8.75 11.24
N ILE A 60 2.58 -8.96 11.06
CA ILE A 60 1.90 -10.21 11.41
C ILE A 60 2.42 -11.36 10.55
N CYS A 61 2.53 -11.15 9.23
CA CYS A 61 3.01 -12.18 8.31
C CYS A 61 4.47 -12.56 8.59
N ARG A 62 5.34 -11.60 8.90
CA ARG A 62 6.72 -11.88 9.34
C ARG A 62 6.75 -12.68 10.65
N ALA A 63 5.88 -12.35 11.60
CA ALA A 63 5.75 -13.09 12.85
C ALA A 63 5.22 -14.52 12.64
N ALA A 64 4.44 -14.75 11.58
CA ALA A 64 3.98 -16.06 11.14
C ALA A 64 5.02 -16.85 10.32
N GLY A 65 6.15 -16.23 9.95
CA GLY A 65 7.26 -16.88 9.23
C GLY A 65 7.26 -16.68 7.72
N TYR A 66 6.32 -15.88 7.16
CA TYR A 66 6.32 -15.55 5.73
C TYR A 66 7.48 -14.62 5.38
N ARG A 67 8.05 -14.83 4.19
CA ARG A 67 8.96 -13.88 3.57
C ARG A 67 8.14 -12.79 2.88
N THR A 68 8.14 -11.58 3.44
CA THR A 68 7.25 -10.50 3.01
C THR A 68 7.97 -9.45 2.19
N GLY A 69 7.24 -8.88 1.20
CA GLY A 69 7.57 -7.65 0.51
C GLY A 69 6.56 -6.55 0.88
N LEU A 70 7.03 -5.40 1.32
CA LEU A 70 6.19 -4.25 1.67
C LEU A 70 6.51 -3.06 0.76
N PHE A 71 5.50 -2.57 0.04
CA PHE A 71 5.56 -1.37 -0.78
C PHE A 71 4.66 -0.28 -0.22
N ILE A 72 5.23 0.88 0.09
CA ILE A 72 4.53 2.02 0.70
C ILE A 72 4.86 3.35 0.04
N SER A 73 4.00 4.34 0.24
CA SER A 73 4.23 5.73 -0.20
C SER A 73 3.45 6.76 0.62
N PRO A 74 4.00 7.99 0.77
CA PRO A 74 5.38 8.38 0.47
C PRO A 74 6.39 7.85 1.50
N HIS A 75 7.68 8.09 1.30
CA HIS A 75 8.71 7.94 2.34
C HIS A 75 8.85 9.21 3.18
N LEU A 76 9.45 9.09 4.35
CA LEU A 76 9.70 10.21 5.26
C LEU A 76 11.10 10.81 5.08
N VAL A 77 12.14 9.98 5.06
CA VAL A 77 13.55 10.41 5.07
C VAL A 77 14.29 9.89 3.84
N THR A 78 14.16 8.59 3.54
CA THR A 78 14.90 7.97 2.43
C THR A 78 13.98 7.22 1.48
N TYR A 79 14.27 7.31 0.18
CA TYR A 79 13.56 6.59 -0.85
C TYR A 79 13.39 5.09 -0.57
N ARG A 80 14.40 4.48 0.09
CA ARG A 80 14.46 3.06 0.41
C ARG A 80 13.33 2.59 1.33
N GLU A 81 12.73 3.48 2.11
CA GLU A 81 11.58 3.18 2.96
C GLU A 81 10.40 2.60 2.18
N ARG A 82 10.29 2.97 0.89
CA ARG A 82 9.18 2.54 0.01
C ARG A 82 9.19 1.06 -0.29
N ILE A 83 10.33 0.40 -0.17
CA ILE A 83 10.55 -0.99 -0.59
C ILE A 83 11.27 -1.73 0.53
N ARG A 84 10.56 -2.64 1.18
CA ARG A 84 11.11 -3.43 2.28
C ARG A 84 10.89 -4.92 2.05
N VAL A 85 11.87 -5.72 2.43
CA VAL A 85 11.76 -7.18 2.48
C VAL A 85 12.03 -7.63 3.92
N ASN A 86 11.10 -8.38 4.51
CA ASN A 86 11.16 -8.79 5.92
C ASN A 86 11.43 -7.64 6.89
N GLY A 87 10.87 -6.45 6.61
CA GLY A 87 11.06 -5.24 7.41
C GLY A 87 12.29 -4.42 7.06
N GLU A 88 13.30 -5.01 6.38
CA GLU A 88 14.54 -4.34 5.99
C GLU A 88 14.37 -3.55 4.69
N MET A 89 14.88 -2.32 4.67
CA MET A 89 14.83 -1.47 3.48
C MET A 89 15.74 -2.02 2.38
N ILE A 90 15.28 -1.95 1.12
CA ILE A 90 16.10 -2.26 -0.06
C ILE A 90 17.49 -1.63 0.03
N ALA A 91 18.54 -2.39 -0.30
CA ALA A 91 19.91 -1.91 -0.27
C ALA A 91 20.16 -0.82 -1.34
N PRO A 92 21.04 0.18 -1.07
CA PRO A 92 21.38 1.20 -2.07
C PRO A 92 21.88 0.62 -3.40
N GLY A 93 22.64 -0.47 -3.34
CA GLY A 93 23.14 -1.18 -4.52
C GLY A 93 22.03 -1.79 -5.36
N ASP A 94 21.00 -2.37 -4.73
CA ASP A 94 19.86 -2.98 -5.42
C ASP A 94 18.98 -1.91 -6.08
N VAL A 95 18.80 -0.76 -5.43
CA VAL A 95 18.12 0.41 -6.05
C VAL A 95 18.89 0.86 -7.30
N ALA A 96 20.21 1.02 -7.18
CA ALA A 96 21.05 1.44 -8.30
C ALA A 96 20.99 0.45 -9.46
N ALA A 97 21.15 -0.83 -9.19
CA ALA A 97 21.12 -1.89 -10.20
C ALA A 97 19.74 -1.99 -10.88
N GLY A 98 18.66 -2.02 -10.08
CA GLY A 98 17.29 -2.12 -10.62
C GLY A 98 16.90 -0.90 -11.46
N LEU A 99 17.18 0.32 -10.97
CA LEU A 99 16.91 1.54 -11.73
C LEU A 99 17.77 1.66 -13.00
N THR A 100 19.01 1.15 -12.99
CA THR A 100 19.84 1.11 -14.21
C THR A 100 19.20 0.21 -15.24
N ALA A 101 18.82 -1.01 -14.88
CA ALA A 101 18.18 -1.96 -15.79
C ALA A 101 16.83 -1.41 -16.33
N ILE A 102 15.99 -0.83 -15.46
CA ILE A 102 14.72 -0.23 -15.89
C ILE A 102 14.99 0.95 -16.86
N ARG A 103 15.94 1.81 -16.56
CA ARG A 103 16.30 2.94 -17.44
C ARG A 103 16.69 2.47 -18.84
N GLU A 104 17.55 1.47 -18.95
CA GLU A 104 17.97 0.88 -20.23
C GLU A 104 16.77 0.29 -20.98
N LEU A 105 15.88 -0.40 -20.27
CA LEU A 105 14.68 -1.01 -20.84
C LEU A 105 13.72 0.04 -21.45
N ILE A 106 13.53 1.18 -20.77
CA ILE A 106 12.54 2.20 -21.16
C ILE A 106 13.12 3.37 -21.98
N GLU A 107 14.40 3.34 -22.35
CA GLU A 107 15.10 4.46 -22.99
C GLU A 107 14.38 5.02 -24.22
N ALA A 108 13.81 4.14 -25.04
CA ALA A 108 13.10 4.50 -26.26
C ALA A 108 11.57 4.55 -26.11
N TRP A 109 11.04 4.51 -24.86
CA TRP A 109 9.59 4.48 -24.70
C TRP A 109 8.95 5.87 -24.81
N ASP A 110 7.90 5.95 -25.60
CA ASP A 110 6.99 7.08 -25.70
C ASP A 110 5.54 6.56 -25.62
N PRO A 111 4.75 6.99 -24.63
CA PRO A 111 5.12 7.91 -23.55
C PRO A 111 6.03 7.25 -22.51
N HIS A 112 6.96 8.05 -21.96
CA HIS A 112 7.87 7.59 -20.90
C HIS A 112 7.11 7.26 -19.60
N PRO A 113 7.44 6.16 -18.91
CA PRO A 113 6.84 5.83 -17.59
C PRO A 113 7.11 6.92 -16.55
N THR A 114 6.16 7.07 -15.62
CA THR A 114 6.22 8.03 -14.53
C THR A 114 7.11 7.54 -13.39
N PHE A 115 7.49 8.45 -12.49
CA PHE A 115 8.19 8.14 -11.24
C PHE A 115 7.55 6.98 -10.47
N PHE A 116 6.22 6.99 -10.35
CA PHE A 116 5.52 5.99 -9.52
C PHE A 116 5.43 4.64 -10.23
N GLU A 117 5.22 4.60 -11.54
CA GLU A 117 5.25 3.37 -12.35
C GLU A 117 6.61 2.68 -12.29
N ILE A 118 7.70 3.46 -12.42
CA ILE A 118 9.08 2.96 -12.31
C ILE A 118 9.35 2.44 -10.89
N THR A 119 8.91 3.17 -9.85
CA THR A 119 9.10 2.77 -8.45
C THR A 119 8.35 1.48 -8.13
N THR A 120 7.10 1.34 -8.63
CA THR A 120 6.29 0.12 -8.48
C THR A 120 6.97 -1.08 -9.15
N ALA A 121 7.46 -0.89 -10.36
CA ALA A 121 8.16 -1.95 -11.10
C ALA A 121 9.46 -2.38 -10.41
N LEU A 122 10.26 -1.42 -9.91
CA LEU A 122 11.46 -1.70 -9.12
C LEU A 122 11.14 -2.53 -7.87
N ALA A 123 10.06 -2.17 -7.16
CA ALA A 123 9.66 -2.90 -5.96
C ALA A 123 9.31 -4.35 -6.27
N LEU A 124 8.50 -4.59 -7.30
CA LEU A 124 8.08 -5.94 -7.69
C LEU A 124 9.23 -6.79 -8.22
N ASP A 125 10.16 -6.19 -8.99
CA ASP A 125 11.38 -6.87 -9.44
C ASP A 125 12.28 -7.25 -8.24
N HIS A 126 12.41 -6.36 -7.26
CA HIS A 126 13.15 -6.65 -6.05
C HIS A 126 12.46 -7.75 -5.22
N PHE A 127 11.15 -7.71 -5.02
CA PHE A 127 10.42 -8.73 -4.29
C PHE A 127 10.50 -10.12 -4.95
N LYS A 128 10.49 -10.18 -6.28
CA LYS A 128 10.72 -11.41 -7.02
C LYS A 128 12.13 -11.94 -6.80
N LYS A 129 13.16 -11.10 -6.94
CA LYS A 129 14.57 -11.46 -6.72
C LYS A 129 14.85 -11.91 -5.29
N GLN A 130 14.09 -11.39 -4.34
CA GLN A 130 14.18 -11.75 -2.92
C GLN A 130 13.23 -12.88 -2.53
N GLU A 131 12.55 -13.52 -3.50
CA GLU A 131 11.64 -14.66 -3.28
C GLU A 131 10.58 -14.38 -2.20
N CYS A 132 10.00 -13.16 -2.21
CA CYS A 132 8.91 -12.83 -1.30
C CYS A 132 7.67 -13.68 -1.62
N GLU A 133 7.10 -14.33 -0.61
CA GLU A 133 5.89 -15.16 -0.71
C GLU A 133 4.62 -14.31 -0.69
N LEU A 134 4.62 -13.27 0.14
CA LEU A 134 3.51 -12.34 0.32
C LEU A 134 3.96 -10.90 0.10
N ILE A 135 3.22 -10.17 -0.72
CA ILE A 135 3.50 -8.78 -1.05
C ILE A 135 2.34 -7.92 -0.56
N VAL A 136 2.63 -6.89 0.22
CA VAL A 136 1.67 -5.89 0.67
C VAL A 136 1.91 -4.60 -0.10
N LEU A 137 0.90 -4.17 -0.88
CA LEU A 137 0.99 -2.98 -1.73
C LEU A 137 0.06 -1.88 -1.24
N GLU A 138 0.62 -0.74 -0.89
CA GLU A 138 -0.11 0.50 -0.67
C GLU A 138 -0.31 1.24 -2.00
N THR A 139 -1.54 1.68 -2.31
CA THR A 139 -1.80 2.59 -3.44
C THR A 139 -1.14 3.95 -3.20
N GLY A 140 -0.58 4.54 -4.27
CA GLY A 140 -0.02 5.88 -4.20
C GLY A 140 -1.09 6.97 -4.22
N LEU A 141 -1.99 6.91 -5.21
CA LEU A 141 -3.06 7.90 -5.39
C LEU A 141 -4.34 7.25 -5.93
N GLY A 142 -5.44 7.47 -5.23
CA GLY A 142 -6.74 6.90 -5.65
C GLY A 142 -6.76 5.38 -5.54
N GLY A 143 -6.76 4.69 -6.65
CA GLY A 143 -6.76 3.24 -6.76
C GLY A 143 -6.95 2.78 -8.20
N ARG A 144 -8.04 3.15 -8.87
CA ARG A 144 -8.44 2.66 -10.19
C ARG A 144 -7.34 2.76 -11.25
N LEU A 145 -6.63 3.87 -11.29
CA LEU A 145 -5.56 4.16 -12.24
C LEU A 145 -4.18 4.26 -11.57
N ASP A 146 -4.07 3.79 -10.33
CA ASP A 146 -2.78 3.70 -9.64
C ASP A 146 -1.93 2.57 -10.23
N ALA A 147 -0.61 2.78 -10.32
CA ALA A 147 0.29 1.80 -10.91
C ALA A 147 0.23 0.42 -10.22
N THR A 148 -0.04 0.39 -8.91
CA THR A 148 -0.22 -0.86 -8.15
C THR A 148 -1.46 -1.64 -8.58
N ASN A 149 -2.44 -0.98 -9.24
CA ASN A 149 -3.68 -1.62 -9.70
C ASN A 149 -3.53 -2.42 -11.01
N ALA A 150 -2.34 -2.46 -11.58
CA ALA A 150 -2.02 -3.33 -12.71
C ALA A 150 -1.98 -4.83 -12.35
N LEU A 151 -2.05 -5.14 -11.05
CA LEU A 151 -1.87 -6.47 -10.48
C LEU A 151 -3.21 -7.10 -10.04
N ALA A 152 -3.19 -8.43 -9.85
CA ALA A 152 -4.31 -9.19 -9.31
C ALA A 152 -4.01 -9.58 -7.85
N PRO A 153 -4.68 -8.99 -6.86
CA PRO A 153 -4.48 -9.33 -5.46
C PRO A 153 -5.30 -10.57 -5.05
N ILE A 154 -4.93 -11.18 -3.92
CA ILE A 154 -5.75 -12.20 -3.24
C ILE A 154 -6.85 -11.58 -2.37
N VAL A 155 -6.67 -10.33 -1.95
CA VAL A 155 -7.65 -9.53 -1.21
C VAL A 155 -7.43 -8.04 -1.48
N SER A 156 -8.51 -7.28 -1.62
CA SER A 156 -8.50 -5.82 -1.68
C SER A 156 -8.94 -5.23 -0.34
N VAL A 157 -8.20 -4.25 0.18
CA VAL A 157 -8.47 -3.62 1.47
C VAL A 157 -8.77 -2.14 1.25
N ILE A 158 -9.89 -1.65 1.82
CA ILE A 158 -10.26 -0.23 1.75
C ILE A 158 -10.29 0.35 3.17
N THR A 159 -9.29 1.17 3.48
CA THR A 159 -9.23 1.94 4.73
C THR A 159 -10.21 3.11 4.68
N PRO A 160 -10.43 3.89 5.77
CA PRO A 160 -11.38 4.98 5.75
C PRO A 160 -11.16 5.94 4.57
N VAL A 161 -12.26 6.25 3.87
CA VAL A 161 -12.31 7.19 2.74
C VAL A 161 -12.76 8.56 3.26
N GLY A 162 -12.02 9.61 2.91
CA GLY A 162 -12.32 10.99 3.25
C GLY A 162 -11.86 11.93 2.14
N PHE A 163 -12.08 13.23 2.33
CA PHE A 163 -11.63 14.26 1.41
C PHE A 163 -10.11 14.39 1.45
N ASP A 164 -9.48 14.12 0.32
CA ASP A 164 -8.06 14.29 0.07
C ASP A 164 -7.80 14.24 -1.43
N HIS A 165 -6.76 14.91 -1.89
CA HIS A 165 -6.37 14.92 -3.31
C HIS A 165 -7.51 15.28 -4.29
N GLU A 166 -8.45 16.14 -3.90
CA GLU A 166 -9.67 16.47 -4.64
C GLU A 166 -9.41 16.93 -6.09
N LYS A 167 -8.28 17.59 -6.32
CA LYS A 167 -7.85 17.99 -7.67
C LYS A 167 -7.76 16.81 -8.66
N TRP A 168 -7.49 15.61 -8.15
CA TRP A 168 -7.26 14.42 -8.96
C TRP A 168 -8.39 13.38 -8.85
N LEU A 169 -9.00 13.29 -7.66
CA LEU A 169 -9.97 12.23 -7.35
C LEU A 169 -11.43 12.72 -7.42
N GLY A 170 -11.63 14.04 -7.59
CA GLY A 170 -12.96 14.65 -7.59
C GLY A 170 -13.30 15.29 -6.24
N HIS A 171 -14.40 16.07 -6.24
CA HIS A 171 -14.80 16.94 -5.12
C HIS A 171 -15.94 16.36 -4.27
N THR A 172 -16.28 15.07 -4.44
CA THR A 172 -17.31 14.39 -3.65
C THR A 172 -16.76 13.08 -3.09
N LEU A 173 -17.32 12.64 -1.95
CA LEU A 173 -16.94 11.36 -1.35
C LEU A 173 -17.22 10.18 -2.29
N GLU A 174 -18.28 10.26 -3.09
CA GLU A 174 -18.62 9.25 -4.09
C GLU A 174 -17.54 9.13 -5.17
N ALA A 175 -17.05 10.27 -5.68
CA ALA A 175 -15.99 10.28 -6.69
C ALA A 175 -14.69 9.70 -6.14
N ILE A 176 -14.28 10.16 -4.95
CA ILE A 176 -13.08 9.67 -4.26
C ILE A 176 -13.20 8.18 -3.94
N ALA A 177 -14.37 7.73 -3.45
CA ALA A 177 -14.64 6.33 -3.18
C ALA A 177 -14.61 5.48 -4.47
N GLY A 178 -15.11 6.00 -5.58
CA GLY A 178 -15.07 5.34 -6.89
C GLY A 178 -13.64 5.07 -7.37
N GLU A 179 -12.75 6.05 -7.22
CA GLU A 179 -11.34 5.86 -7.56
C GLU A 179 -10.68 4.81 -6.65
N LYS A 180 -10.98 4.81 -5.35
CA LYS A 180 -10.41 3.83 -4.40
C LYS A 180 -11.00 2.44 -4.58
N ALA A 181 -12.31 2.32 -4.76
CA ALA A 181 -12.99 1.07 -5.05
C ALA A 181 -12.56 0.42 -6.39
N GLY A 182 -11.88 1.19 -7.26
CA GLY A 182 -11.30 0.68 -8.49
C GLY A 182 -10.22 -0.38 -8.32
N ILE A 183 -9.74 -0.63 -7.08
CA ILE A 183 -8.84 -1.75 -6.78
C ILE A 183 -9.58 -3.10 -6.64
N ILE A 184 -10.89 -3.08 -6.52
CA ILE A 184 -11.73 -4.28 -6.41
C ILE A 184 -11.69 -5.03 -7.74
N LYS A 185 -11.29 -6.30 -7.70
CA LYS A 185 -11.18 -7.20 -8.86
C LYS A 185 -12.26 -8.27 -8.81
N ALA A 186 -12.64 -8.78 -9.98
CA ALA A 186 -13.67 -9.81 -10.09
C ALA A 186 -13.38 -11.02 -9.19
N GLN A 187 -14.35 -11.39 -8.38
CA GLN A 187 -14.34 -12.54 -7.47
C GLN A 187 -13.25 -12.52 -6.38
N VAL A 188 -12.54 -11.38 -6.21
CA VAL A 188 -11.54 -11.22 -5.17
C VAL A 188 -12.19 -10.63 -3.92
N PRO A 189 -11.98 -11.21 -2.72
CA PRO A 189 -12.52 -10.68 -1.47
C PRO A 189 -12.13 -9.23 -1.22
N VAL A 190 -13.06 -8.49 -0.63
CA VAL A 190 -12.90 -7.09 -0.24
C VAL A 190 -13.16 -6.93 1.24
N VAL A 191 -12.23 -6.30 1.94
CA VAL A 191 -12.38 -5.94 3.34
C VAL A 191 -12.31 -4.42 3.47
N SER A 192 -13.34 -3.81 4.08
CA SER A 192 -13.42 -2.35 4.21
C SER A 192 -13.57 -1.95 5.67
N ALA A 193 -12.90 -0.87 6.06
CA ALA A 193 -13.26 -0.16 7.27
C ALA A 193 -14.68 0.42 7.16
N PRO A 194 -15.35 0.80 8.28
CA PRO A 194 -16.59 1.55 8.24
C PRO A 194 -16.40 2.84 7.42
N GLN A 195 -17.42 3.20 6.66
CA GLN A 195 -17.39 4.33 5.73
C GLN A 195 -18.57 5.28 5.97
N ALA A 196 -18.44 6.53 5.53
CA ALA A 196 -19.60 7.39 5.36
C ALA A 196 -20.56 6.78 4.33
N ALA A 197 -21.88 6.97 4.49
CA ALA A 197 -22.92 6.32 3.68
C ALA A 197 -22.72 6.50 2.16
N ALA A 198 -22.24 7.67 1.72
CA ALA A 198 -21.94 7.96 0.32
C ALA A 198 -20.81 7.08 -0.24
N ALA A 199 -19.71 6.93 0.52
CA ALA A 199 -18.59 6.08 0.14
C ALA A 199 -18.94 4.59 0.22
N GLU A 200 -19.68 4.18 1.28
CA GLU A 200 -20.13 2.79 1.46
C GLU A 200 -20.98 2.33 0.27
N LYS A 201 -21.93 3.16 -0.16
CA LYS A 201 -22.79 2.87 -1.31
C LYS A 201 -21.97 2.55 -2.57
N VAL A 202 -20.93 3.34 -2.84
CA VAL A 202 -20.06 3.15 -4.01
C VAL A 202 -19.25 1.86 -3.90
N ILE A 203 -18.67 1.58 -2.72
CA ILE A 203 -17.89 0.37 -2.49
C ILE A 203 -18.77 -0.88 -2.64
N ARG A 204 -20.00 -0.87 -2.07
CA ARG A 204 -20.97 -1.97 -2.22
C ARG A 204 -21.36 -2.19 -3.69
N ALA A 205 -21.65 -1.13 -4.42
CA ALA A 205 -21.98 -1.21 -5.84
C ALA A 205 -20.84 -1.83 -6.64
N ARG A 206 -19.60 -1.39 -6.40
CA ARG A 206 -18.43 -1.90 -7.10
C ARG A 206 -18.13 -3.37 -6.75
N ALA A 207 -18.26 -3.77 -5.49
CA ALA A 207 -18.10 -5.16 -5.09
C ALA A 207 -19.15 -6.05 -5.75
N ALA A 208 -20.42 -5.61 -5.82
CA ALA A 208 -21.49 -6.33 -6.51
C ALA A 208 -21.23 -6.47 -8.01
N GLU A 209 -20.79 -5.39 -8.70
CA GLU A 209 -20.39 -5.45 -10.12
C GLU A 209 -19.26 -6.46 -10.38
N CYS A 210 -18.35 -6.62 -9.41
CA CYS A 210 -17.23 -7.55 -9.49
C CYS A 210 -17.56 -8.95 -8.96
N GLU A 211 -18.78 -9.20 -8.48
CA GLU A 211 -19.17 -10.45 -7.80
C GLU A 211 -18.20 -10.80 -6.65
N SER A 212 -17.71 -9.78 -5.96
CA SER A 212 -16.69 -9.91 -4.91
C SER A 212 -17.34 -10.00 -3.54
N PRO A 213 -16.97 -10.98 -2.70
CA PRO A 213 -17.35 -10.97 -1.28
C PRO A 213 -16.87 -9.68 -0.61
N LEU A 214 -17.76 -9.01 0.14
CA LEU A 214 -17.46 -7.74 0.80
C LEU A 214 -17.80 -7.80 2.27
N GLU A 215 -16.83 -7.52 3.12
CA GLU A 215 -16.97 -7.39 4.56
C GLU A 215 -16.63 -5.97 5.02
N PHE A 216 -17.47 -5.39 5.90
CA PHE A 216 -17.17 -4.16 6.64
C PHE A 216 -16.78 -4.51 8.07
N VAL A 217 -15.56 -4.19 8.46
CA VAL A 217 -15.00 -4.49 9.79
C VAL A 217 -15.26 -3.32 10.71
N SER A 218 -16.28 -3.44 11.56
CA SER A 218 -16.71 -2.38 12.49
C SER A 218 -16.07 -2.50 13.88
N GLU A 219 -15.85 -3.73 14.35
CA GLU A 219 -15.35 -3.99 15.70
C GLU A 219 -13.83 -3.77 15.77
N PRO A 220 -13.37 -2.94 16.72
CA PRO A 220 -11.94 -2.73 16.91
C PRO A 220 -11.27 -3.98 17.50
N TYR A 221 -10.01 -4.21 17.19
CA TYR A 221 -9.22 -5.26 17.82
C TYR A 221 -8.86 -4.86 19.25
N GLY A 222 -9.18 -5.75 20.21
CA GLY A 222 -8.94 -5.51 21.63
C GLY A 222 -8.27 -6.67 22.36
N ALA A 223 -7.86 -7.74 21.65
CA ALA A 223 -7.36 -8.95 22.29
C ALA A 223 -5.91 -8.81 22.83
N SER A 224 -5.12 -7.87 22.32
CA SER A 224 -3.76 -7.61 22.79
C SER A 224 -3.33 -6.15 22.57
N ALA A 225 -2.20 -5.77 23.15
CA ALA A 225 -1.59 -4.47 22.94
C ALA A 225 -1.05 -4.33 21.49
N ILE A 226 -1.15 -3.12 20.96
CA ILE A 226 -0.60 -2.71 19.68
C ILE A 226 0.51 -1.68 19.93
N ALA A 227 1.65 -1.81 19.26
CA ALA A 227 2.76 -0.87 19.44
C ALA A 227 2.46 0.55 18.94
N LEU A 228 1.48 0.70 18.04
CA LEU A 228 1.04 2.01 17.55
C LEU A 228 -0.05 2.58 18.47
N ALA A 229 0.11 3.84 18.87
CA ALA A 229 -0.82 4.54 19.77
C ALA A 229 -2.08 5.04 19.03
N GLY A 230 -3.21 5.11 19.77
CA GLY A 230 -4.49 5.65 19.33
C GLY A 230 -5.55 4.60 19.04
N GLU A 231 -6.81 4.90 19.37
CA GLU A 231 -7.95 3.97 19.17
C GLU A 231 -8.16 3.59 17.71
N HIS A 232 -7.85 4.50 16.78
CA HIS A 232 -7.92 4.23 15.34
C HIS A 232 -6.97 3.11 14.91
N GLN A 233 -5.88 2.86 15.65
CA GLN A 233 -4.96 1.75 15.37
C GLN A 233 -5.56 0.38 15.72
N GLN A 234 -6.50 0.32 16.70
CA GLN A 234 -7.25 -0.89 16.97
C GLN A 234 -8.17 -1.27 15.80
N ARG A 235 -8.77 -0.27 15.14
CA ARG A 235 -9.57 -0.47 13.91
C ARG A 235 -8.70 -0.88 12.73
N ASN A 236 -7.52 -0.25 12.57
CA ASN A 236 -6.55 -0.64 11.55
C ASN A 236 -6.06 -2.09 11.75
N ALA A 237 -5.85 -2.52 13.00
CA ALA A 237 -5.46 -3.89 13.32
C ALA A 237 -6.57 -4.89 12.98
N ALA A 238 -7.83 -4.60 13.36
CA ALA A 238 -8.96 -5.43 12.99
C ALA A 238 -9.07 -5.59 11.47
N LEU A 239 -8.91 -4.50 10.72
CA LEU A 239 -8.94 -4.51 9.26
C LEU A 239 -7.78 -5.33 8.66
N ALA A 240 -6.58 -5.21 9.22
CA ALA A 240 -5.41 -6.00 8.81
C ALA A 240 -5.62 -7.50 9.03
N ILE A 241 -6.16 -7.89 10.19
CA ILE A 241 -6.45 -9.29 10.52
C ILE A 241 -7.55 -9.85 9.61
N ALA A 242 -8.64 -9.11 9.40
CA ALA A 242 -9.72 -9.51 8.52
C ALA A 242 -9.22 -9.67 7.06
N ALA A 243 -8.29 -8.82 6.60
CA ALA A 243 -7.68 -8.95 5.28
C ALA A 243 -6.86 -10.24 5.15
N LEU A 244 -6.12 -10.63 6.18
CA LEU A 244 -5.38 -11.90 6.18
C LEU A 244 -6.32 -13.10 6.10
N HIS A 245 -7.40 -13.10 6.88
CA HIS A 245 -8.40 -14.18 6.85
C HIS A 245 -9.12 -14.24 5.49
N ALA A 246 -9.57 -13.10 4.96
CA ALA A 246 -10.26 -13.04 3.67
C ALA A 246 -9.36 -13.46 2.49
N GLY A 247 -8.06 -13.25 2.62
CA GLY A 247 -7.05 -13.65 1.63
C GLY A 247 -6.52 -15.08 1.84
N ASP A 248 -7.09 -15.89 2.73
CA ASP A 248 -6.62 -17.24 3.09
C ASP A 248 -5.12 -17.27 3.44
N VAL A 249 -4.65 -16.25 4.20
CA VAL A 249 -3.29 -16.22 4.74
C VAL A 249 -3.32 -16.85 6.13
N GLU A 250 -2.65 -17.98 6.27
CA GLU A 250 -2.61 -18.71 7.54
C GLU A 250 -1.73 -17.97 8.56
N VAL A 251 -2.33 -17.45 9.62
CA VAL A 251 -1.65 -16.80 10.75
C VAL A 251 -2.25 -17.29 12.06
N SER A 252 -1.40 -17.63 13.03
CA SER A 252 -1.87 -18.01 14.37
C SER A 252 -2.16 -16.77 15.21
N ASP A 253 -3.01 -16.91 16.24
CA ASP A 253 -3.27 -15.85 17.20
C ASP A 253 -1.98 -15.33 17.85
N ASP A 254 -1.03 -16.23 18.14
CA ASP A 254 0.29 -15.86 18.66
C ASP A 254 1.10 -14.99 17.66
N ALA A 255 1.04 -15.31 16.37
CA ALA A 255 1.69 -14.48 15.34
C ALA A 255 1.04 -13.10 15.23
N ILE A 256 -0.30 -13.02 15.34
CA ILE A 256 -1.03 -11.75 15.37
C ILE A 256 -0.57 -10.91 16.57
N VAL A 257 -0.59 -11.47 17.78
CA VAL A 257 -0.17 -10.78 19.01
C VAL A 257 1.29 -10.29 18.89
N ARG A 258 2.21 -11.15 18.49
CA ARG A 258 3.63 -10.80 18.34
C ARG A 258 3.85 -9.77 17.24
N GLY A 259 3.16 -9.90 16.12
CA GLY A 259 3.26 -8.97 15.00
C GLY A 259 2.78 -7.57 15.40
N LEU A 260 1.61 -7.44 16.02
CA LEU A 260 1.06 -6.16 16.46
C LEU A 260 1.89 -5.49 17.57
N ALA A 261 2.52 -6.27 18.45
CA ALA A 261 3.36 -5.74 19.51
C ALA A 261 4.73 -5.21 19.04
N LYS A 262 5.19 -5.57 17.82
CA LYS A 262 6.52 -5.23 17.30
C LYS A 262 6.51 -4.26 16.11
N ILE A 263 5.36 -3.67 15.79
CA ILE A 263 5.27 -2.74 14.65
C ILE A 263 6.09 -1.49 14.94
N GLU A 264 6.99 -1.16 14.03
CA GLU A 264 7.68 0.12 13.99
C GLU A 264 7.20 0.91 12.77
N TRP A 265 6.44 1.97 13.02
CA TRP A 265 5.89 2.81 11.96
C TRP A 265 6.08 4.29 12.28
N PRO A 266 7.17 4.92 11.83
CA PRO A 266 7.47 6.31 12.15
C PRO A 266 6.35 7.28 11.74
N ALA A 267 6.28 8.41 12.44
CA ALA A 267 5.30 9.47 12.24
C ALA A 267 3.82 8.99 12.33
N ARG A 268 3.54 8.11 13.30
CA ARG A 268 2.19 7.74 13.73
C ARG A 268 2.10 7.88 15.23
N PHE A 269 1.73 9.09 15.69
CA PHE A 269 1.73 9.51 17.08
C PHE A 269 3.04 9.13 17.79
N GLN A 270 4.14 9.31 17.09
CA GLN A 270 5.48 8.92 17.56
C GLN A 270 5.97 9.91 18.61
N ARG A 271 6.17 9.44 19.83
CA ARG A 271 6.87 10.24 20.85
C ARG A 271 8.34 10.34 20.49
N TRP A 272 8.81 11.54 20.18
CA TRP A 272 10.21 11.82 19.93
C TRP A 272 10.96 12.09 21.22
N ASP A 273 10.32 12.88 22.11
CA ASP A 273 10.80 13.16 23.46
C ASP A 273 9.59 13.43 24.38
N GLU A 274 9.82 13.93 25.60
CA GLU A 274 8.77 14.19 26.61
C GLU A 274 7.74 15.25 26.16
N ARG A 275 8.09 16.12 25.20
CA ARG A 275 7.29 17.26 24.76
C ARG A 275 6.90 17.23 23.29
N THR A 276 7.51 16.33 22.51
CA THR A 276 7.37 16.31 21.06
C THR A 276 6.72 15.01 20.60
N VAL A 277 5.64 15.15 19.83
CA VAL A 277 5.00 14.06 19.11
C VAL A 277 5.08 14.37 17.62
N ILE A 278 5.45 13.38 16.83
CA ILE A 278 5.49 13.45 15.36
C ILE A 278 4.36 12.62 14.82
N ASP A 279 3.51 13.21 13.97
CA ASP A 279 2.46 12.52 13.25
C ASP A 279 2.36 12.98 11.79
N GLY A 280 1.96 12.08 10.91
CA GLY A 280 1.78 12.33 9.48
C GLY A 280 0.38 12.81 9.09
N ALA A 281 -0.48 13.19 10.03
CA ALA A 281 -1.80 13.75 9.73
C ALA A 281 -1.66 15.07 8.95
N HIS A 282 -2.37 15.18 7.82
CA HIS A 282 -2.24 16.31 6.89
C HIS A 282 -3.58 16.62 6.18
N ASN A 283 -4.67 16.03 6.61
CA ASN A 283 -6.01 16.29 6.10
C ASN A 283 -7.01 16.40 7.28
N PRO A 284 -8.25 16.92 7.06
CA PRO A 284 -9.20 17.14 8.14
C PRO A 284 -9.47 15.92 9.02
N ALA A 285 -9.74 14.76 8.42
CA ALA A 285 -10.02 13.53 9.16
C ALA A 285 -8.79 13.02 9.95
N GLY A 286 -7.56 13.25 9.46
CA GLY A 286 -6.34 12.96 10.20
C GLY A 286 -6.17 13.88 11.41
N ALA A 287 -6.50 15.17 11.26
CA ALA A 287 -6.44 16.14 12.35
C ALA A 287 -7.46 15.85 13.46
N GLU A 288 -8.68 15.43 13.09
CA GLU A 288 -9.73 15.02 14.05
C GLU A 288 -9.32 13.83 14.91
N VAL A 289 -8.56 12.90 14.36
CA VAL A 289 -8.07 11.72 15.10
C VAL A 289 -6.96 12.08 16.09
N LEU A 290 -6.24 13.19 15.87
CA LEU A 290 -5.18 13.67 16.76
C LEU A 290 -5.68 14.57 17.90
N ALA A 291 -6.88 15.14 17.77
CA ALA A 291 -7.47 16.05 18.74
C ALA A 291 -8.09 15.32 19.93
#